data_c1a4472f1756bca472913954cb3ff5b3
#
_entry.id   c1a4472f1756bca472913954cb3ff5b3
#
_cell.length_a   1.000
_cell.length_b   1.000
_cell.length_c   1.000
_cell.angle_alpha   90.00
_cell.angle_beta   90.00
_cell.angle_gamma   90.00
#
_symmetry.space_group_name_H-M   'P 1'
#
loop_
_entity.id
_entity.type
_entity.pdbx_description
1 polymer ?
#
loop_
_entity_poly.entity_id
_entity_poly.type
_entity_poly.pdbx_seq_one_letter_code
_entity_poly.pdbx_strand_id
1 'polypeptide(L)'
;MRRTLILFFLLMVTAFAFGQVNIWEGTPVRHRVEMTVYRAEGPNRPCVIVLPGGSYFWHDMEAEGRQVGQWLNSNGITAFVLRYRTAYVPAFITHYRLVFRGNRYPDALNDLRQTLRLIRRDAASYGIDTTMIGVMGFSAGGHLAMCSAELLPRREWPAFIVPIYPVVTMSHPCVHKRSRRGLLGDSREHNRKLQDSLSMERHVPRGCPPVFLVNCQDDPVVPRHNAELLDSALTAMDIPHRFIQYRTGGHGFGASDTKGTPECRQWKAEFINWFRKLKKQ
;
A
#
# COMPACT_ATOMS: atom_id res chain seq x y z
N MET A 1 57.12 33.82 0.23
CA MET A 1 55.93 33.54 1.04
C MET A 1 54.81 33.12 0.10
N ARG A 2 54.57 31.81 -0.07
CA ARG A 2 53.49 31.26 -0.88
C ARG A 2 52.29 30.99 0.05
N ARG A 3 51.19 31.70 -0.19
CA ARG A 3 49.91 31.43 0.50
C ARG A 3 49.18 30.30 -0.24
N THR A 4 49.09 29.15 0.39
CA THR A 4 48.34 28.01 -0.10
C THR A 4 46.85 28.24 0.28
N LEU A 5 46.02 28.45 -0.75
CA LEU A 5 44.56 28.55 -0.59
C LEU A 5 44.02 27.12 -0.48
N ILE A 6 43.50 26.74 0.71
CA ILE A 6 42.80 25.48 0.93
C ILE A 6 41.34 25.74 0.58
N LEU A 7 40.89 25.20 -0.56
CA LEU A 7 39.47 25.15 -0.95
C LEU A 7 38.78 24.06 -0.16
N PHE A 8 37.96 24.43 0.80
CA PHE A 8 37.04 23.51 1.43
C PHE A 8 35.87 23.27 0.48
N PHE A 9 35.84 22.11 -0.16
CA PHE A 9 34.67 21.60 -0.87
C PHE A 9 33.67 21.14 0.21
N LEU A 10 32.65 21.96 0.51
CA LEU A 10 31.52 21.60 1.33
C LEU A 10 30.64 20.64 0.50
N LEU A 11 30.83 19.33 0.69
CA LEU A 11 29.87 18.33 0.20
C LEU A 11 28.57 18.57 1.00
N MET A 12 27.59 19.25 0.37
CA MET A 12 26.21 19.20 0.82
C MET A 12 25.69 17.77 0.59
N VAL A 13 25.85 16.91 1.57
CA VAL A 13 25.06 15.72 1.71
C VAL A 13 23.65 16.20 1.97
N THR A 14 22.78 16.21 0.96
CA THR A 14 21.33 16.38 1.14
C THR A 14 20.87 15.19 1.98
N ALA A 15 20.81 15.39 3.30
CA ALA A 15 20.17 14.47 4.20
C ALA A 15 18.71 14.40 3.78
N PHE A 16 18.30 13.31 3.14
CA PHE A 16 16.90 12.99 2.95
C PHE A 16 16.26 12.96 4.34
N ALA A 17 15.45 13.97 4.65
CA ALA A 17 14.79 14.06 5.94
C ALA A 17 13.71 12.96 6.01
N PHE A 18 14.10 11.79 6.52
CA PHE A 18 13.17 10.72 6.87
C PHE A 18 12.54 11.08 8.22
N GLY A 19 11.29 11.53 8.20
CA GLY A 19 10.52 11.74 9.43
C GLY A 19 9.70 10.49 9.75
N GLN A 20 9.79 10.00 10.98
CA GLN A 20 8.81 9.03 11.50
C GLN A 20 7.71 9.80 12.23
N VAL A 21 6.46 9.52 11.88
CA VAL A 21 5.27 10.15 12.47
C VAL A 21 4.39 9.06 13.07
N ASN A 22 3.98 9.22 14.34
CA ASN A 22 2.91 8.40 14.90
C ASN A 22 1.56 8.96 14.45
N ILE A 23 0.82 8.22 13.62
CA ILE A 23 -0.46 8.70 13.04
C ILE A 23 -1.56 8.92 14.08
N TRP A 24 -1.43 8.37 15.28
CA TRP A 24 -2.39 8.50 16.38
C TRP A 24 -1.97 9.54 17.42
N GLU A 25 -0.84 10.22 17.23
CA GLU A 25 -0.39 11.29 18.13
C GLU A 25 -1.43 12.42 18.22
N GLY A 26 -1.64 12.94 19.44
CA GLY A 26 -2.64 13.97 19.69
C GLY A 26 -4.11 13.49 19.63
N THR A 27 -4.35 12.20 19.53
CA THR A 27 -5.69 11.60 19.60
C THR A 27 -5.92 10.87 20.93
N PRO A 28 -7.19 10.59 21.33
CA PRO A 28 -7.46 9.75 22.50
C PRO A 28 -6.98 8.30 22.36
N VAL A 29 -6.66 7.87 21.13
CA VAL A 29 -6.24 6.51 20.82
C VAL A 29 -4.77 6.33 21.18
N ARG A 30 -4.47 5.44 22.15
CA ARG A 30 -3.11 5.18 22.63
C ARG A 30 -2.41 4.09 21.82
N HIS A 31 -2.47 4.16 20.49
CA HIS A 31 -1.72 3.25 19.62
C HIS A 31 -0.48 3.95 19.06
N ARG A 32 0.62 3.21 19.00
CA ARG A 32 1.80 3.65 18.26
C ARG A 32 1.79 2.98 16.89
N VAL A 33 1.40 3.74 15.87
CA VAL A 33 1.41 3.32 14.47
C VAL A 33 2.28 4.30 13.71
N GLU A 34 3.37 3.80 13.17
CA GLU A 34 4.42 4.61 12.56
C GLU A 34 4.20 4.75 11.06
N MET A 35 4.42 5.94 10.56
CA MET A 35 4.45 6.29 9.16
C MET A 35 5.80 6.94 8.84
N THR A 36 6.54 6.39 7.87
CA THR A 36 7.80 6.98 7.39
C THR A 36 7.52 7.85 6.18
N VAL A 37 8.02 9.09 6.20
CA VAL A 37 7.77 10.08 5.15
C VAL A 37 8.99 10.22 4.26
N TYR A 38 8.81 10.04 2.95
CA TYR A 38 9.78 10.31 1.88
C TYR A 38 9.29 11.51 1.10
N ARG A 39 9.68 12.70 1.53
CA ARG A 39 9.16 13.96 1.00
C ARG A 39 9.82 14.32 -0.33
N ALA A 40 9.03 14.50 -1.39
CA ALA A 40 9.49 15.06 -2.66
C ALA A 40 9.68 16.59 -2.53
N GLU A 41 10.67 17.12 -3.22
CA GLU A 41 10.98 18.55 -3.19
C GLU A 41 9.95 19.39 -3.96
N GLY A 42 9.68 20.58 -3.47
CA GLY A 42 8.78 21.57 -4.06
C GLY A 42 7.33 21.46 -3.60
N PRO A 43 6.50 22.46 -3.93
CA PRO A 43 5.08 22.54 -3.55
C PRO A 43 4.19 21.71 -4.47
N ASN A 44 2.95 21.47 -4.02
CA ASN A 44 1.86 20.83 -4.78
C ASN A 44 2.29 19.48 -5.39
N ARG A 45 2.97 18.64 -4.59
CA ARG A 45 3.41 17.33 -5.04
C ARG A 45 2.30 16.29 -4.85
N PRO A 46 2.12 15.39 -5.82
CA PRO A 46 1.29 14.22 -5.60
C PRO A 46 1.88 13.37 -4.48
N CYS A 47 1.04 12.60 -3.80
CA CYS A 47 1.53 11.67 -2.82
C CYS A 47 0.89 10.28 -2.90
N VAL A 48 1.58 9.30 -2.34
CA VAL A 48 1.14 7.91 -2.28
C VAL A 48 1.33 7.39 -0.86
N ILE A 49 0.26 6.85 -0.28
CA ILE A 49 0.34 6.04 0.93
C ILE A 49 0.72 4.63 0.50
N VAL A 50 1.84 4.14 1.02
CA VAL A 50 2.39 2.82 0.70
C VAL A 50 2.04 1.85 1.82
N LEU A 51 1.42 0.73 1.47
CA LEU A 51 0.96 -0.32 2.37
C LEU A 51 1.72 -1.62 2.08
N PRO A 52 2.82 -1.92 2.81
CA PRO A 52 3.56 -3.15 2.61
C PRO A 52 2.72 -4.40 2.90
N GLY A 53 3.00 -5.50 2.22
CA GLY A 53 2.37 -6.79 2.46
C GLY A 53 2.98 -7.55 3.65
N GLY A 54 2.49 -8.77 3.86
CA GLY A 54 2.91 -9.64 4.96
C GLY A 54 1.74 -10.41 5.58
N SER A 55 0.72 -10.71 4.77
CA SER A 55 -0.42 -11.55 5.14
C SER A 55 -1.21 -11.05 6.36
N TYR A 56 -1.15 -9.76 6.68
CA TYR A 56 -1.69 -9.16 7.91
C TYR A 56 -1.07 -9.67 9.22
N PHE A 57 0.07 -10.38 9.16
CA PHE A 57 0.82 -10.79 10.34
C PHE A 57 2.11 -9.99 10.54
N TRP A 58 2.75 -9.55 9.45
CA TRP A 58 3.97 -8.75 9.44
C TRP A 58 4.00 -7.78 8.26
N HIS A 59 5.15 -7.17 7.99
CA HIS A 59 5.36 -6.30 6.83
C HIS A 59 6.70 -6.60 6.16
N ASP A 60 6.75 -6.65 4.82
CA ASP A 60 8.01 -6.52 4.07
C ASP A 60 8.36 -5.03 3.96
N MET A 61 8.95 -4.50 5.04
CA MET A 61 9.33 -3.08 5.12
C MET A 61 10.48 -2.72 4.19
N GLU A 62 11.21 -3.69 3.67
CA GLU A 62 12.35 -3.44 2.79
C GLU A 62 11.90 -3.28 1.33
N ALA A 63 11.45 -4.35 0.66
CA ALA A 63 11.12 -4.31 -0.75
C ALA A 63 9.81 -3.56 -1.05
N GLU A 64 8.82 -3.68 -0.18
CA GLU A 64 7.48 -3.12 -0.35
C GLU A 64 7.25 -1.82 0.45
N GLY A 65 8.18 -1.48 1.35
CA GLY A 65 8.16 -0.24 2.12
C GLY A 65 9.25 0.74 1.69
N ARG A 66 10.47 0.58 2.22
CA ARG A 66 11.58 1.53 2.04
C ARG A 66 11.93 1.75 0.57
N GLN A 67 12.12 0.67 -0.19
CA GLN A 67 12.51 0.77 -1.60
C GLN A 67 11.41 1.43 -2.45
N VAL A 68 10.13 1.16 -2.15
CA VAL A 68 8.99 1.83 -2.80
C VAL A 68 8.97 3.31 -2.47
N GLY A 69 9.16 3.67 -1.18
CA GLY A 69 9.21 5.06 -0.74
C GLY A 69 10.32 5.86 -1.44
N GLN A 70 11.51 5.29 -1.52
CA GLN A 70 12.66 5.88 -2.21
C GLN A 70 12.42 6.03 -3.72
N TRP A 71 11.88 4.99 -4.37
CA TRP A 71 11.56 5.01 -5.79
C TRP A 71 10.47 6.06 -6.13
N LEU A 72 9.40 6.17 -5.36
CA LEU A 72 8.38 7.21 -5.55
C LEU A 72 8.99 8.61 -5.37
N ASN A 73 9.78 8.80 -4.33
CA ASN A 73 10.45 10.06 -4.04
C ASN A 73 11.38 10.50 -5.19
N SER A 74 12.18 9.59 -5.74
CA SER A 74 13.05 9.87 -6.90
C SER A 74 12.27 10.24 -8.18
N ASN A 75 10.96 9.93 -8.22
CA ASN A 75 10.05 10.32 -9.30
C ASN A 75 9.20 11.55 -8.97
N GLY A 76 9.55 12.31 -7.92
CA GLY A 76 8.84 13.53 -7.53
C GLY A 76 7.47 13.30 -6.89
N ILE A 77 7.24 12.11 -6.32
CA ILE A 77 6.02 11.73 -5.62
C ILE A 77 6.37 11.55 -4.14
N THR A 78 5.71 12.30 -3.26
CA THR A 78 5.89 12.10 -1.82
C THR A 78 5.29 10.75 -1.41
N ALA A 79 6.06 9.94 -0.67
CA ALA A 79 5.58 8.64 -0.21
C ALA A 79 5.43 8.62 1.32
N PHE A 80 4.33 8.05 1.77
CA PHE A 80 4.03 7.80 3.18
C PHE A 80 3.94 6.30 3.41
N VAL A 81 5.01 5.70 3.89
CA VAL A 81 5.06 4.25 4.15
C VAL A 81 4.45 3.97 5.52
N LEU A 82 3.27 3.38 5.52
CA LEU A 82 2.48 3.11 6.72
C LEU A 82 2.76 1.70 7.26
N ARG A 83 3.21 1.63 8.50
CA ARG A 83 3.32 0.38 9.27
C ARG A 83 2.01 0.12 10.00
N TYR A 84 0.93 -0.18 9.25
CA TYR A 84 -0.40 -0.41 9.82
C TYR A 84 -0.44 -1.60 10.79
N ARG A 85 -1.39 -1.63 11.72
CA ARG A 85 -1.52 -2.69 12.71
C ARG A 85 -1.83 -4.04 12.07
N THR A 86 -1.05 -5.06 12.46
CA THR A 86 -1.19 -6.44 12.02
C THR A 86 -1.44 -7.35 13.23
N ALA A 87 -1.77 -8.62 12.95
CA ALA A 87 -1.95 -9.61 13.99
C ALA A 87 -0.65 -9.99 14.72
N TYR A 88 0.51 -9.61 14.15
CA TYR A 88 1.86 -9.91 14.62
C TYR A 88 2.25 -11.40 14.58
N VAL A 89 3.54 -11.65 14.50
CA VAL A 89 4.13 -13.00 14.43
C VAL A 89 3.69 -13.92 15.58
N PRO A 90 3.62 -13.47 16.85
CA PRO A 90 3.12 -14.32 17.93
C PRO A 90 1.72 -14.87 17.66
N ALA A 91 0.79 -14.08 17.14
CA ALA A 91 -0.54 -14.55 16.78
C ALA A 91 -0.53 -15.59 15.64
N PHE A 92 0.43 -15.44 14.69
CA PHE A 92 0.63 -16.44 13.64
C PHE A 92 1.05 -17.80 14.19
N ILE A 93 2.00 -17.82 15.14
CA ILE A 93 2.56 -19.04 15.74
C ILE A 93 1.55 -19.71 16.70
N THR A 94 0.91 -18.90 17.56
CA THR A 94 0.08 -19.40 18.65
C THR A 94 -1.39 -19.59 18.28
N HIS A 95 -1.78 -19.31 17.03
CA HIS A 95 -3.17 -19.34 16.59
C HIS A 95 -4.10 -18.57 17.52
N TYR A 96 -3.68 -17.40 18.00
CA TYR A 96 -4.43 -16.57 18.97
C TYR A 96 -4.85 -17.27 20.27
N ARG A 97 -4.27 -18.43 20.57
CA ARG A 97 -4.63 -19.25 21.76
C ARG A 97 -4.05 -18.70 23.06
N LEU A 98 -2.98 -17.92 22.98
CA LEU A 98 -2.42 -17.23 24.14
C LEU A 98 -3.17 -15.91 24.38
N VAL A 99 -2.95 -15.32 25.57
CA VAL A 99 -3.59 -14.05 26.01
C VAL A 99 -3.38 -12.88 25.04
N PHE A 100 -2.38 -13.00 24.16
CA PHE A 100 -2.07 -11.99 23.17
C PHE A 100 -3.08 -11.99 22.03
N ARG A 101 -4.01 -11.03 22.07
CA ARG A 101 -4.94 -10.75 20.98
C ARG A 101 -4.26 -9.79 20.00
N GLY A 102 -3.74 -10.32 18.90
CA GLY A 102 -3.23 -9.49 17.79
C GLY A 102 -4.33 -8.59 17.21
N ASN A 103 -3.90 -7.55 16.49
CA ASN A 103 -4.83 -6.68 15.78
C ASN A 103 -5.46 -7.44 14.59
N ARG A 104 -6.69 -7.09 14.26
CA ARG A 104 -7.47 -7.69 13.19
C ARG A 104 -8.46 -6.67 12.64
N TYR A 105 -9.17 -7.00 11.58
CA TYR A 105 -10.18 -6.11 11.03
C TYR A 105 -11.11 -5.58 12.14
N PRO A 106 -11.35 -4.24 12.22
CA PRO A 106 -10.98 -3.21 11.22
C PRO A 106 -9.70 -2.40 11.53
N ASP A 107 -8.77 -2.87 12.38
CA ASP A 107 -7.67 -2.05 12.89
C ASP A 107 -6.78 -1.47 11.78
N ALA A 108 -6.35 -2.28 10.80
CA ALA A 108 -5.53 -1.81 9.67
C ALA A 108 -6.28 -0.78 8.81
N LEU A 109 -7.58 -0.97 8.60
CA LEU A 109 -8.43 -0.02 7.86
C LEU A 109 -8.55 1.32 8.60
N ASN A 110 -8.68 1.28 9.93
CA ASN A 110 -8.73 2.48 10.76
C ASN A 110 -7.40 3.24 10.70
N ASP A 111 -6.26 2.53 10.65
CA ASP A 111 -4.94 3.17 10.49
C ASP A 111 -4.81 3.84 9.12
N LEU A 112 -5.23 3.18 8.04
CA LEU A 112 -5.24 3.78 6.71
C LEU A 112 -6.16 5.02 6.65
N ARG A 113 -7.36 4.92 7.23
CA ARG A 113 -8.30 6.03 7.31
C ARG A 113 -7.72 7.22 8.06
N GLN A 114 -7.08 6.98 9.20
CA GLN A 114 -6.42 8.00 10.00
C GLN A 114 -5.26 8.65 9.22
N THR A 115 -4.47 7.86 8.50
CA THR A 115 -3.39 8.34 7.65
C THR A 115 -3.90 9.27 6.55
N LEU A 116 -4.98 8.87 5.84
CA LEU A 116 -5.62 9.72 4.83
C LEU A 116 -6.08 11.07 5.40
N ARG A 117 -6.67 11.06 6.60
CA ARG A 117 -7.13 12.28 7.29
C ARG A 117 -5.96 13.15 7.71
N LEU A 118 -4.91 12.56 8.29
CA LEU A 118 -3.71 13.27 8.73
C LEU A 118 -3.02 13.96 7.55
N ILE A 119 -2.80 13.24 6.43
CA ILE A 119 -2.16 13.80 5.24
C ILE A 119 -2.98 14.95 4.66
N ARG A 120 -4.31 14.84 4.62
CA ARG A 120 -5.17 15.95 4.14
C ARG A 120 -5.13 17.14 5.07
N ARG A 121 -5.16 16.93 6.38
CA ARG A 121 -5.08 17.99 7.39
C ARG A 121 -3.75 18.76 7.27
N ASP A 122 -2.65 18.04 7.12
CA ASP A 122 -1.30 18.59 7.19
C ASP A 122 -0.67 18.77 5.77
N ALA A 123 -1.50 18.76 4.72
CA ALA A 123 -1.06 18.80 3.33
C ALA A 123 -0.14 19.97 3.01
N ALA A 124 -0.43 21.15 3.54
CA ALA A 124 0.39 22.35 3.34
C ALA A 124 1.80 22.16 3.92
N SER A 125 1.93 21.56 5.11
CA SER A 125 3.23 21.32 5.75
C SER A 125 4.08 20.31 4.98
N TYR A 126 3.44 19.35 4.30
CA TYR A 126 4.11 18.36 3.45
C TYR A 126 4.31 18.84 2.00
N GLY A 127 3.71 19.96 1.60
CA GLY A 127 3.73 20.46 0.22
C GLY A 127 2.92 19.59 -0.74
N ILE A 128 1.78 19.04 -0.29
CA ILE A 128 1.00 18.02 -1.01
C ILE A 128 -0.19 18.64 -1.73
N ASP A 129 -0.45 18.13 -2.93
CA ASP A 129 -1.69 18.31 -3.65
C ASP A 129 -2.75 17.31 -3.11
N THR A 130 -3.74 17.81 -2.41
CA THR A 130 -4.80 16.98 -1.80
C THR A 130 -5.71 16.30 -2.83
N THR A 131 -5.71 16.75 -4.07
CA THR A 131 -6.47 16.13 -5.18
C THR A 131 -5.75 14.91 -5.76
N MET A 132 -4.46 14.73 -5.44
CA MET A 132 -3.59 13.67 -5.98
C MET A 132 -2.99 12.79 -4.87
N ILE A 133 -3.82 12.38 -3.92
CA ILE A 133 -3.47 11.41 -2.87
C ILE A 133 -3.86 10.01 -3.32
N GLY A 134 -2.88 9.16 -3.63
CA GLY A 134 -3.10 7.76 -3.99
C GLY A 134 -2.82 6.79 -2.84
N VAL A 135 -3.30 5.55 -2.99
CA VAL A 135 -2.98 4.43 -2.08
C VAL A 135 -2.41 3.28 -2.90
N MET A 136 -1.18 2.88 -2.59
CA MET A 136 -0.48 1.75 -3.20
C MET A 136 -0.28 0.67 -2.16
N GLY A 137 -0.64 -0.56 -2.49
CA GLY A 137 -0.48 -1.67 -1.55
C GLY A 137 0.00 -2.95 -2.23
N PHE A 138 0.71 -3.75 -1.48
CA PHE A 138 1.35 -4.98 -1.92
C PHE A 138 0.75 -6.18 -1.22
N SER A 139 0.38 -7.24 -1.93
CA SER A 139 -0.14 -8.47 -1.32
C SER A 139 -1.35 -8.19 -0.40
N ALA A 140 -1.25 -8.46 0.90
CA ALA A 140 -2.26 -8.08 1.90
C ALA A 140 -2.46 -6.56 1.97
N GLY A 141 -1.41 -5.76 1.77
CA GLY A 141 -1.52 -4.30 1.63
C GLY A 141 -2.30 -3.87 0.39
N GLY A 142 -2.25 -4.66 -0.70
CA GLY A 142 -3.08 -4.46 -1.90
C GLY A 142 -4.57 -4.65 -1.61
N HIS A 143 -4.93 -5.64 -0.80
CA HIS A 143 -6.28 -5.78 -0.27
C HIS A 143 -6.70 -4.56 0.56
N LEU A 144 -5.83 -4.12 1.48
CA LEU A 144 -6.11 -2.94 2.30
C LEU A 144 -6.25 -1.66 1.44
N ALA A 145 -5.49 -1.56 0.34
CA ALA A 145 -5.62 -0.43 -0.60
C ALA A 145 -7.01 -0.40 -1.24
N MET A 146 -7.54 -1.54 -1.70
CA MET A 146 -8.91 -1.62 -2.23
C MET A 146 -9.97 -1.29 -1.18
N CYS A 147 -9.78 -1.71 0.08
CA CYS A 147 -10.67 -1.35 1.18
C CYS A 147 -10.87 0.17 1.32
N SER A 148 -9.93 1.00 0.85
CA SER A 148 -10.04 2.46 0.92
C SER A 148 -11.18 3.04 0.09
N ALA A 149 -11.56 2.39 -1.02
CA ALA A 149 -12.71 2.81 -1.84
C ALA A 149 -13.99 2.04 -1.49
N GLU A 150 -13.87 0.82 -1.02
CA GLU A 150 -15.05 -0.04 -0.81
C GLU A 150 -15.67 0.10 0.58
N LEU A 151 -14.84 0.41 1.59
CA LEU A 151 -15.28 0.42 2.99
C LEU A 151 -15.21 1.80 3.66
N LEU A 152 -14.60 2.79 3.02
CA LEU A 152 -14.61 4.17 3.52
C LEU A 152 -15.67 5.02 2.82
N PRO A 153 -16.18 6.07 3.47
CA PRO A 153 -17.08 7.02 2.83
C PRO A 153 -16.43 7.70 1.62
N ARG A 154 -17.20 7.94 0.54
CA ARG A 154 -16.69 8.51 -0.73
C ARG A 154 -15.84 9.78 -0.56
N ARG A 155 -16.17 10.66 0.39
CA ARG A 155 -15.40 11.88 0.69
C ARG A 155 -13.99 11.59 1.24
N GLU A 156 -13.73 10.35 1.68
CA GLU A 156 -12.43 9.93 2.22
C GLU A 156 -11.63 9.09 1.21
N TRP A 157 -12.18 8.81 0.02
CA TRP A 157 -11.52 8.02 -1.00
C TRP A 157 -10.22 8.65 -1.47
N PRO A 158 -9.20 7.84 -1.82
CA PRO A 158 -8.02 8.33 -2.53
C PRO A 158 -8.37 8.77 -3.96
N ALA A 159 -7.47 9.47 -4.62
CA ALA A 159 -7.61 9.85 -6.03
C ALA A 159 -7.38 8.67 -6.99
N PHE A 160 -6.59 7.69 -6.58
CA PHE A 160 -6.29 6.46 -7.34
C PHE A 160 -5.79 5.36 -6.41
N ILE A 161 -5.88 4.10 -6.87
CA ILE A 161 -5.50 2.92 -6.10
C ILE A 161 -4.56 2.03 -6.91
N VAL A 162 -3.53 1.48 -6.25
CA VAL A 162 -2.48 0.70 -6.92
C VAL A 162 -2.26 -0.61 -6.17
N PRO A 163 -3.10 -1.64 -6.40
CA PRO A 163 -2.90 -2.97 -5.84
C PRO A 163 -1.89 -3.78 -6.66
N ILE A 164 -0.79 -4.17 -6.03
CA ILE A 164 0.29 -4.95 -6.63
C ILE A 164 0.25 -6.37 -6.05
N TYR A 165 0.13 -7.38 -6.91
CA TYR A 165 -0.12 -8.80 -6.57
C TYR A 165 -1.06 -8.97 -5.36
N PRO A 166 -2.25 -8.33 -5.41
CA PRO A 166 -3.08 -8.21 -4.23
C PRO A 166 -3.73 -9.53 -3.83
N VAL A 167 -3.89 -9.71 -2.52
CA VAL A 167 -5.00 -10.52 -2.02
C VAL A 167 -6.28 -9.74 -2.34
N VAL A 168 -7.32 -10.41 -2.81
CA VAL A 168 -8.58 -9.78 -3.22
C VAL A 168 -9.77 -10.42 -2.50
N THR A 169 -9.90 -11.74 -2.65
CA THR A 169 -11.04 -12.48 -2.09
C THR A 169 -10.75 -13.06 -0.71
N MET A 170 -11.78 -13.08 0.14
CA MET A 170 -11.78 -13.80 1.41
C MET A 170 -12.70 -15.03 1.39
N SER A 171 -13.53 -15.19 0.36
CA SER A 171 -14.56 -16.23 0.28
C SER A 171 -14.37 -17.22 -0.86
N HIS A 172 -13.76 -16.80 -1.99
CA HIS A 172 -13.57 -17.65 -3.18
C HIS A 172 -12.54 -18.78 -2.94
N PRO A 173 -12.60 -19.92 -3.65
CA PRO A 173 -11.63 -21.02 -3.54
C PRO A 173 -10.16 -20.62 -3.71
N CYS A 174 -9.85 -19.58 -4.51
CA CYS A 174 -8.48 -19.06 -4.67
C CYS A 174 -8.01 -18.13 -3.52
N VAL A 175 -8.72 -18.12 -2.39
CA VAL A 175 -8.37 -17.29 -1.23
C VAL A 175 -6.96 -17.61 -0.70
N HIS A 176 -6.20 -16.57 -0.40
CA HIS A 176 -4.97 -16.72 0.36
C HIS A 176 -5.30 -16.91 1.86
N LYS A 177 -5.42 -18.16 2.29
CA LYS A 177 -5.92 -18.54 3.63
C LYS A 177 -5.16 -17.87 4.77
N ARG A 178 -3.83 -17.72 4.65
CA ARG A 178 -3.02 -17.03 5.66
C ARG A 178 -3.41 -15.57 5.83
N SER A 179 -3.64 -14.82 4.75
CA SER A 179 -4.10 -13.43 4.82
C SER A 179 -5.49 -13.33 5.42
N ARG A 180 -6.40 -14.24 5.06
CA ARG A 180 -7.74 -14.29 5.68
C ARG A 180 -7.65 -14.49 7.19
N ARG A 181 -6.83 -15.44 7.65
CA ARG A 181 -6.61 -15.68 9.09
C ARG A 181 -5.98 -14.46 9.78
N GLY A 182 -4.98 -13.82 9.17
CA GLY A 182 -4.35 -12.61 9.70
C GLY A 182 -5.33 -11.45 9.84
N LEU A 183 -6.17 -11.24 8.82
CA LEU A 183 -7.17 -10.17 8.80
C LEU A 183 -8.32 -10.41 9.78
N LEU A 184 -8.85 -11.63 9.84
CA LEU A 184 -10.05 -11.95 10.60
C LEU A 184 -9.78 -12.48 12.01
N GLY A 185 -8.64 -13.13 12.20
CA GLY A 185 -8.33 -13.94 13.40
C GLY A 185 -9.04 -15.27 13.39
N ASP A 186 -8.47 -16.29 14.09
CA ASP A 186 -8.93 -17.68 14.08
C ASP A 186 -10.42 -17.81 14.46
N SER A 187 -10.91 -16.96 15.38
CA SER A 187 -12.32 -17.02 15.82
C SER A 187 -13.34 -16.52 14.79
N ARG A 188 -12.91 -15.74 13.80
CA ARG A 188 -13.80 -15.14 12.79
C ARG A 188 -13.47 -15.56 11.36
N GLU A 189 -12.37 -16.32 11.15
CA GLU A 189 -11.93 -16.67 9.79
C GLU A 189 -12.96 -17.50 9.00
N HIS A 190 -13.88 -18.20 9.69
CA HIS A 190 -14.97 -18.97 9.09
C HIS A 190 -16.31 -18.22 9.01
N ASN A 191 -16.36 -16.96 9.45
CA ASN A 191 -17.57 -16.15 9.36
C ASN A 191 -17.81 -15.74 7.90
N ARG A 192 -18.73 -16.41 7.22
CA ARG A 192 -19.03 -16.21 5.79
C ARG A 192 -19.47 -14.78 5.47
N LYS A 193 -20.29 -14.16 6.31
CA LYS A 193 -20.72 -12.77 6.09
C LYS A 193 -19.53 -11.81 6.10
N LEU A 194 -18.61 -12.02 7.04
CA LEU A 194 -17.40 -11.19 7.13
C LEU A 194 -16.42 -11.48 6.00
N GLN A 195 -16.27 -12.74 5.58
CA GLN A 195 -15.51 -13.10 4.39
C GLN A 195 -16.07 -12.41 3.14
N ASP A 196 -17.38 -12.48 2.97
CA ASP A 196 -18.07 -11.87 1.85
C ASP A 196 -17.87 -10.34 1.82
N SER A 197 -18.11 -9.67 2.96
CA SER A 197 -17.95 -8.20 3.07
C SER A 197 -16.53 -7.70 2.90
N LEU A 198 -15.53 -8.58 2.95
CA LEU A 198 -14.11 -8.28 2.77
C LEU A 198 -13.53 -8.94 1.52
N SER A 199 -14.39 -9.40 0.59
CA SER A 199 -14.01 -9.88 -0.74
C SER A 199 -14.18 -8.75 -1.74
N MET A 200 -13.06 -8.09 -2.08
CA MET A 200 -13.06 -6.82 -2.81
C MET A 200 -13.67 -6.93 -4.22
N GLU A 201 -13.58 -8.09 -4.86
CA GLU A 201 -14.20 -8.34 -6.16
C GLU A 201 -15.74 -8.26 -6.14
N ARG A 202 -16.35 -8.29 -4.96
CA ARG A 202 -17.81 -8.31 -4.79
C ARG A 202 -18.43 -6.94 -4.52
N HIS A 203 -17.61 -5.98 -4.14
CA HIS A 203 -18.10 -4.72 -3.56
C HIS A 203 -17.51 -3.48 -4.23
N VAL A 204 -16.97 -3.61 -5.45
CA VAL A 204 -16.45 -2.47 -6.23
C VAL A 204 -17.58 -1.43 -6.39
N PRO A 205 -17.44 -0.22 -5.81
CA PRO A 205 -18.51 0.76 -5.85
C PRO A 205 -18.52 1.51 -7.17
N ARG A 206 -19.69 2.00 -7.58
CA ARG A 206 -19.80 2.91 -8.73
C ARG A 206 -18.96 4.17 -8.50
N GLY A 207 -18.16 4.51 -9.51
CA GLY A 207 -17.24 5.65 -9.43
C GLY A 207 -16.06 5.42 -8.49
N CYS A 208 -15.69 4.15 -8.26
CA CYS A 208 -14.41 3.80 -7.65
C CYS A 208 -13.27 4.59 -8.31
N PRO A 209 -12.28 5.08 -7.57
CA PRO A 209 -11.12 5.74 -8.16
C PRO A 209 -10.42 4.86 -9.19
N PRO A 210 -9.71 5.46 -10.19
CA PRO A 210 -8.92 4.69 -11.15
C PRO A 210 -7.94 3.73 -10.49
N VAL A 211 -7.81 2.52 -11.06
CA VAL A 211 -7.00 1.44 -10.48
C VAL A 211 -5.86 1.04 -11.43
N PHE A 212 -4.65 0.88 -10.87
CA PHE A 212 -3.50 0.28 -11.56
C PHE A 212 -3.17 -1.05 -10.90
N LEU A 213 -3.53 -2.16 -11.52
CA LEU A 213 -3.46 -3.52 -11.00
C LEU A 213 -2.31 -4.30 -11.66
N VAL A 214 -1.49 -4.97 -10.86
CA VAL A 214 -0.37 -5.78 -11.34
C VAL A 214 -0.29 -7.11 -10.61
N ASN A 215 0.01 -8.20 -11.33
CA ASN A 215 0.42 -9.47 -10.74
C ASN A 215 1.30 -10.28 -11.70
N CYS A 216 1.71 -11.48 -11.27
CA CYS A 216 2.40 -12.46 -12.10
C CYS A 216 1.60 -13.76 -12.20
N GLN A 217 1.69 -14.44 -13.35
CA GLN A 217 1.00 -15.72 -13.59
C GLN A 217 1.61 -16.85 -12.73
N ASP A 218 2.91 -16.77 -12.48
CA ASP A 218 3.70 -17.74 -11.73
C ASP A 218 3.77 -17.45 -10.21
N ASP A 219 2.88 -16.59 -9.68
CA ASP A 219 2.83 -16.26 -8.25
C ASP A 219 2.53 -17.51 -7.40
N PRO A 220 3.49 -18.00 -6.57
CA PRO A 220 3.31 -19.20 -5.75
C PRO A 220 2.61 -18.92 -4.41
N VAL A 221 2.34 -17.65 -4.08
CA VAL A 221 1.82 -17.22 -2.77
C VAL A 221 0.36 -16.82 -2.87
N VAL A 222 0.05 -15.85 -3.72
CA VAL A 222 -1.31 -15.39 -3.95
C VAL A 222 -1.75 -15.87 -5.34
N PRO A 223 -2.72 -16.80 -5.43
CA PRO A 223 -3.17 -17.29 -6.71
C PRO A 223 -3.56 -16.15 -7.65
N ARG A 224 -3.06 -16.17 -8.89
CA ARG A 224 -3.29 -15.13 -9.89
C ARG A 224 -4.77 -14.75 -10.08
N HIS A 225 -5.66 -15.71 -9.87
CA HIS A 225 -7.10 -15.51 -9.94
C HIS A 225 -7.62 -14.40 -9.00
N ASN A 226 -6.88 -14.03 -7.94
CA ASN A 226 -7.25 -12.86 -7.12
C ASN A 226 -7.27 -11.58 -7.97
N ALA A 227 -6.22 -11.33 -8.74
CA ALA A 227 -6.15 -10.15 -9.60
C ALA A 227 -7.16 -10.23 -10.77
N GLU A 228 -7.35 -11.42 -11.35
CA GLU A 228 -8.31 -11.65 -12.43
C GLU A 228 -9.76 -11.40 -11.97
N LEU A 229 -10.13 -11.79 -10.75
CA LEU A 229 -11.43 -11.48 -10.14
C LEU A 229 -11.64 -9.97 -9.98
N LEU A 230 -10.61 -9.26 -9.52
CA LEU A 230 -10.70 -7.81 -9.36
C LEU A 230 -10.80 -7.09 -10.70
N ASP A 231 -10.01 -7.48 -11.70
CA ASP A 231 -10.07 -6.96 -13.06
C ASP A 231 -11.47 -7.11 -13.67
N SER A 232 -12.05 -8.32 -13.54
CA SER A 232 -13.40 -8.61 -14.01
C SER A 232 -14.45 -7.73 -13.29
N ALA A 233 -14.31 -7.51 -11.98
CA ALA A 233 -15.23 -6.68 -11.22
C ALA A 233 -15.10 -5.19 -11.58
N LEU A 234 -13.88 -4.69 -11.76
CA LEU A 234 -13.62 -3.32 -12.21
C LEU A 234 -14.21 -3.09 -13.62
N THR A 235 -14.02 -4.04 -14.53
CA THR A 235 -14.59 -4.00 -15.89
C THR A 235 -16.13 -3.98 -15.84
N ALA A 236 -16.74 -4.85 -15.05
CA ALA A 236 -18.21 -4.93 -14.94
C ALA A 236 -18.84 -3.65 -14.36
N MET A 237 -18.08 -2.87 -13.60
CA MET A 237 -18.51 -1.60 -13.00
C MET A 237 -18.08 -0.37 -13.80
N ASP A 238 -17.51 -0.54 -15.01
CA ASP A 238 -16.98 0.54 -15.87
C ASP A 238 -15.94 1.42 -15.15
N ILE A 239 -15.13 0.84 -14.26
CA ILE A 239 -14.09 1.59 -13.54
C ILE A 239 -12.85 1.73 -14.43
N PRO A 240 -12.32 2.96 -14.64
CA PRO A 240 -11.07 3.16 -15.34
C PRO A 240 -9.93 2.41 -14.64
N HIS A 241 -9.34 1.43 -15.31
CA HIS A 241 -8.25 0.67 -14.73
C HIS A 241 -7.25 0.19 -15.79
N ARG A 242 -6.06 -0.14 -15.36
CA ARG A 242 -5.03 -0.82 -16.14
C ARG A 242 -4.61 -2.06 -15.39
N PHE A 243 -4.83 -3.22 -15.99
CA PHE A 243 -4.36 -4.50 -15.50
C PHE A 243 -3.14 -4.97 -16.29
N ILE A 244 -2.07 -5.35 -15.58
CA ILE A 244 -0.86 -5.93 -16.16
C ILE A 244 -0.57 -7.23 -15.44
N GLN A 245 -0.64 -8.33 -16.18
CA GLN A 245 -0.29 -9.66 -15.69
C GLN A 245 1.00 -10.12 -16.38
N TYR A 246 2.12 -10.11 -15.65
CA TYR A 246 3.39 -10.60 -16.17
C TYR A 246 3.43 -12.14 -16.15
N ARG A 247 4.17 -12.71 -17.08
CA ARG A 247 4.31 -14.18 -17.13
C ARG A 247 5.10 -14.72 -15.95
N THR A 248 6.17 -14.01 -15.59
CA THR A 248 7.11 -14.44 -14.55
C THR A 248 7.44 -13.28 -13.61
N GLY A 249 7.74 -13.62 -12.36
CA GLY A 249 8.13 -12.63 -11.35
C GLY A 249 7.79 -13.08 -9.94
N GLY A 250 6.89 -14.04 -9.79
CA GLY A 250 6.48 -14.57 -8.50
C GLY A 250 5.76 -13.53 -7.63
N HIS A 251 6.10 -13.52 -6.34
CA HIS A 251 5.48 -12.68 -5.32
C HIS A 251 6.52 -11.89 -4.52
N GLY A 252 6.13 -10.73 -3.94
CA GLY A 252 6.99 -10.00 -3.00
C GLY A 252 8.16 -9.26 -3.64
N PHE A 253 8.10 -8.93 -4.94
CA PHE A 253 9.18 -8.21 -5.60
C PHE A 253 9.24 -6.72 -5.23
N GLY A 254 8.12 -6.12 -4.82
CA GLY A 254 8.06 -4.71 -4.43
C GLY A 254 8.70 -3.77 -5.46
N ALA A 255 9.50 -2.81 -4.99
CA ALA A 255 10.32 -1.96 -5.86
C ALA A 255 11.79 -2.42 -5.95
N SER A 256 12.09 -3.65 -5.52
CA SER A 256 13.44 -4.20 -5.54
C SER A 256 14.00 -4.33 -6.96
N ASP A 257 15.29 -4.03 -7.11
CA ASP A 257 16.02 -4.22 -8.37
C ASP A 257 16.59 -5.64 -8.49
N THR A 258 16.52 -6.45 -7.44
CA THR A 258 17.07 -7.82 -7.38
C THR A 258 16.00 -8.90 -7.23
N LYS A 259 14.85 -8.60 -6.58
CA LYS A 259 13.73 -9.54 -6.47
C LYS A 259 12.88 -9.56 -7.74
N GLY A 260 12.22 -10.69 -8.00
CA GLY A 260 11.42 -10.91 -9.21
C GLY A 260 12.29 -11.05 -10.47
N THR A 261 11.65 -10.95 -11.63
CA THR A 261 12.32 -11.02 -12.94
C THR A 261 12.46 -9.63 -13.57
N PRO A 262 13.33 -9.44 -14.59
CA PRO A 262 13.36 -8.20 -15.37
C PRO A 262 11.99 -7.84 -15.97
N GLU A 263 11.18 -8.85 -16.31
CA GLU A 263 9.83 -8.66 -16.86
C GLU A 263 8.93 -7.95 -15.85
N CYS A 264 8.75 -8.54 -14.66
CA CYS A 264 7.84 -7.95 -13.66
C CYS A 264 8.34 -6.61 -13.12
N ARG A 265 9.66 -6.38 -13.04
CA ARG A 265 10.22 -5.10 -12.59
C ARG A 265 9.85 -3.90 -13.47
N GLN A 266 9.35 -4.14 -14.69
CA GLN A 266 8.84 -3.09 -15.58
C GLN A 266 7.59 -2.40 -15.01
N TRP A 267 6.90 -2.99 -14.04
CA TRP A 267 5.72 -2.38 -13.43
C TRP A 267 5.96 -0.95 -12.92
N LYS A 268 7.19 -0.67 -12.47
CA LYS A 268 7.59 0.67 -11.99
C LYS A 268 7.48 1.72 -13.09
N ALA A 269 8.02 1.43 -14.27
CA ALA A 269 7.94 2.33 -15.42
C ALA A 269 6.50 2.45 -15.96
N GLU A 270 5.77 1.33 -16.01
CA GLU A 270 4.36 1.30 -16.44
C GLU A 270 3.48 2.12 -15.50
N PHE A 271 3.68 2.03 -14.18
CA PHE A 271 2.98 2.87 -13.22
C PHE A 271 3.24 4.36 -13.46
N ILE A 272 4.51 4.77 -13.61
CA ILE A 272 4.84 6.18 -13.84
C ILE A 272 4.22 6.70 -15.14
N ASN A 273 4.19 5.89 -16.21
CA ASN A 273 3.55 6.24 -17.47
C ASN A 273 2.02 6.38 -17.32
N TRP A 274 1.37 5.47 -16.61
CA TRP A 274 -0.05 5.54 -16.30
C TRP A 274 -0.38 6.75 -15.42
N PHE A 275 0.38 6.97 -14.36
CA PHE A 275 0.21 8.07 -13.42
C PHE A 275 0.33 9.43 -14.08
N ARG A 276 1.29 9.61 -15.00
CA ARG A 276 1.45 10.86 -15.77
C ARG A 276 0.25 11.16 -16.67
N LYS A 277 -0.42 10.14 -17.20
CA LYS A 277 -1.65 10.29 -17.97
C LYS A 277 -2.83 10.67 -17.08
N LEU A 278 -2.95 10.03 -15.91
CA LEU A 278 -3.98 10.32 -14.93
C LEU A 278 -3.93 11.79 -14.45
N LYS A 279 -2.74 12.34 -14.27
CA LYS A 279 -2.53 13.73 -13.82
C LYS A 279 -2.93 14.78 -14.86
N LYS A 280 -3.13 14.40 -16.12
CA LYS A 280 -3.50 15.33 -17.22
C LYS A 280 -5.01 15.40 -17.48
N GLN A 281 -5.78 14.52 -16.84
CA GLN A 281 -7.25 14.49 -16.87
C GLN A 281 -7.81 15.35 -15.74
#